data_8d9f651ee50c893ea2faff50d112300f
#
_entry.id   8d9f651ee50c893ea2faff50d112300f
#
_cell.length_a   1.000
_cell.length_b   1.000
_cell.length_c   1.000
_cell.angle_alpha   90.00
_cell.angle_beta   90.00
_cell.angle_gamma   90.00
#
_symmetry.space_group_name_H-M   'P 1'
#
loop_
_entity.id
_entity.type
_entity.pdbx_description
1 polymer ?
#
loop_
_entity_poly.entity_id
_entity_poly.type
_entity_poly.pdbx_seq_one_letter_code
_entity_poly.pdbx_strand_id
1 'polypeptide(L)'
;CPVCGGTHLERALTCVDHYASGEMFHLCRCRDCGFLFTQDFPVEAEIGRYYETPDYISHTDTRKGAMNSVYHWVRNYMLGRKARLVVREAHRKEGSLLDLGTGTGYFADAMQRRGWQVEAVEKSAQARAFAKEHFNLDVKPHTALKDFAPGSFDVITLWHVMEHLEPLNETWETLHSLLTEKGVLIVAVPNCSSFDAKKYGAYWAAYDVPRHLWHFTPGTIQQFGSKHGFIMAERHPMPFDAFYVSMLTEKHMRHSCTFLRGMVTGTLAWFSALVKKERSSSMIYVFRKKG
;
A
#
# COMPACT_ATOMS: atom_id res chain seq x y z
N CYS A 1 18.46 -9.66 3.89
CA CYS A 1 17.33 -9.49 2.97
C CYS A 1 16.11 -10.26 3.49
N PRO A 2 14.97 -9.60 3.78
CA PRO A 2 13.78 -10.28 4.31
C PRO A 2 13.15 -11.26 3.32
N VAL A 3 13.31 -11.03 2.02
CA VAL A 3 12.72 -11.88 0.97
C VAL A 3 13.45 -13.22 0.84
N CYS A 4 14.77 -13.21 0.62
CA CYS A 4 15.52 -14.43 0.31
C CYS A 4 16.49 -14.88 1.42
N GLY A 5 16.69 -14.10 2.48
CA GLY A 5 17.70 -14.36 3.50
C GLY A 5 19.14 -14.04 3.09
N GLY A 6 19.36 -13.61 1.85
CA GLY A 6 20.70 -13.27 1.33
C GLY A 6 21.36 -12.11 2.07
N THR A 7 22.69 -12.13 2.14
CA THR A 7 23.52 -11.13 2.83
C THR A 7 24.27 -10.20 1.87
N HIS A 8 24.26 -10.50 0.57
CA HIS A 8 24.93 -9.67 -0.45
C HIS A 8 24.10 -8.43 -0.77
N LEU A 9 24.36 -7.37 -0.01
CA LEU A 9 23.63 -6.10 -0.12
C LEU A 9 24.50 -5.05 -0.78
N GLU A 10 23.90 -4.21 -1.62
CA GLU A 10 24.54 -3.05 -2.21
C GLU A 10 23.68 -1.80 -2.08
N ARG A 11 24.30 -0.64 -1.90
CA ARG A 11 23.61 0.64 -1.92
C ARG A 11 23.14 0.92 -3.34
N ALA A 12 21.81 1.05 -3.53
CA ALA A 12 21.21 1.24 -4.84
C ALA A 12 20.84 2.70 -5.12
N LEU A 13 20.21 3.38 -4.16
CA LEU A 13 19.74 4.75 -4.29
C LEU A 13 19.96 5.52 -2.99
N THR A 14 19.99 6.85 -3.09
CA THR A 14 19.84 7.77 -1.97
C THR A 14 18.61 8.62 -2.24
N CYS A 15 17.62 8.54 -1.38
CA CYS A 15 16.37 9.29 -1.49
C CYS A 15 16.27 10.30 -0.35
N VAL A 16 15.56 11.40 -0.60
CA VAL A 16 15.31 12.46 0.38
C VAL A 16 13.89 12.33 0.89
N ASP A 17 13.68 12.49 2.20
CA ASP A 17 12.35 12.71 2.74
C ASP A 17 11.86 14.12 2.35
N HIS A 18 11.17 14.20 1.24
CA HIS A 18 10.59 15.47 0.76
C HIS A 18 9.33 15.90 1.53
N TYR A 19 8.84 15.04 2.39
CA TYR A 19 7.53 15.21 3.05
C TYR A 19 7.65 15.92 4.39
N ALA A 20 8.61 15.51 5.22
CA ALA A 20 8.71 15.94 6.60
C ALA A 20 10.08 16.57 6.93
N SER A 21 11.15 15.78 6.91
CA SER A 21 12.41 16.14 7.55
C SER A 21 13.45 16.74 6.61
N GLY A 22 13.40 16.43 5.32
CA GLY A 22 14.49 16.74 4.38
C GLY A 22 15.71 15.83 4.54
N GLU A 23 15.69 14.87 5.45
CA GLU A 23 16.78 13.93 5.69
C GLU A 23 16.98 12.95 4.52
N MET A 24 18.19 12.44 4.38
CA MET A 24 18.54 11.47 3.34
C MET A 24 18.56 10.05 3.90
N PHE A 25 17.95 9.13 3.16
CA PHE A 25 17.93 7.70 3.46
C PHE A 25 18.48 6.89 2.29
N HIS A 26 19.10 5.77 2.61
CA HIS A 26 19.69 4.88 1.63
C HIS A 26 18.79 3.69 1.38
N LEU A 27 18.56 3.39 0.10
CA LEU A 27 17.93 2.16 -0.32
C LEU A 27 19.00 1.15 -0.69
N CYS A 28 18.93 -0.03 -0.06
CA CYS A 28 19.80 -1.16 -0.35
C CYS A 28 19.08 -2.18 -1.23
N ARG A 29 19.83 -2.75 -2.17
CA ARG A 29 19.37 -3.85 -3.01
C ARG A 29 20.05 -5.14 -2.61
N CYS A 30 19.28 -6.20 -2.47
CA CYS A 30 19.80 -7.54 -2.38
C CYS A 30 20.25 -8.00 -3.77
N ARG A 31 21.54 -8.41 -3.92
CA ARG A 31 22.08 -8.91 -5.20
C ARG A 31 21.52 -10.27 -5.57
N ASP A 32 21.09 -11.06 -4.57
CA ASP A 32 20.61 -12.42 -4.80
C ASP A 32 19.19 -12.46 -5.37
N CYS A 33 18.29 -11.57 -4.94
CA CYS A 33 16.89 -11.56 -5.39
C CYS A 33 16.39 -10.24 -5.99
N GLY A 34 17.21 -9.18 -5.93
CA GLY A 34 16.86 -7.85 -6.45
C GLY A 34 15.91 -7.05 -5.56
N PHE A 35 15.54 -7.54 -4.36
CA PHE A 35 14.65 -6.83 -3.44
C PHE A 35 15.30 -5.54 -2.95
N LEU A 36 14.52 -4.45 -2.96
CA LEU A 36 14.94 -3.12 -2.55
C LEU A 36 14.27 -2.75 -1.24
N PHE A 37 15.02 -2.17 -0.29
CA PHE A 37 14.50 -1.77 1.01
C PHE A 37 15.27 -0.57 1.57
N THR A 38 14.59 0.23 2.41
CA THR A 38 15.20 1.37 3.11
C THR A 38 16.13 0.85 4.20
N GLN A 39 17.37 1.36 4.22
CA GLN A 39 18.38 1.03 5.22
C GLN A 39 18.34 2.07 6.35
N ASP A 40 18.70 1.64 7.56
CA ASP A 40 18.86 2.51 8.73
C ASP A 40 17.64 3.43 8.98
N PHE A 41 16.45 2.88 8.77
CA PHE A 41 15.21 3.62 9.04
C PHE A 41 15.02 3.81 10.55
N PRO A 42 14.34 4.90 10.98
CA PRO A 42 14.09 5.20 12.38
C PRO A 42 13.30 4.08 13.06
N VAL A 43 13.64 3.80 14.31
CA VAL A 43 12.90 2.83 15.12
C VAL A 43 11.47 3.30 15.40
N GLU A 44 10.59 2.39 15.80
CA GLU A 44 9.16 2.62 16.07
C GLU A 44 8.90 3.85 16.96
N ALA A 45 9.76 4.11 17.97
CA ALA A 45 9.63 5.24 18.87
C ALA A 45 9.91 6.60 18.20
N GLU A 46 10.65 6.62 17.09
CA GLU A 46 11.10 7.83 16.40
C GLU A 46 10.37 8.09 15.08
N ILE A 47 9.81 7.04 14.48
CA ILE A 47 9.16 7.14 13.17
C ILE A 47 7.97 8.12 13.16
N GLY A 48 7.34 8.36 14.33
CA GLY A 48 6.17 9.24 14.48
C GLY A 48 6.40 10.63 13.91
N ARG A 49 7.58 11.25 14.13
CA ARG A 49 7.91 12.59 13.62
C ARG A 49 7.83 12.74 12.12
N TYR A 50 7.98 11.66 11.35
CA TYR A 50 7.89 11.66 9.89
C TYR A 50 6.45 11.60 9.37
N TYR A 51 5.47 11.36 10.27
CA TYR A 51 4.04 11.40 9.97
C TYR A 51 3.36 12.69 10.44
N GLU A 52 4.02 13.48 11.30
CA GLU A 52 3.49 14.73 11.86
C GLU A 52 3.71 15.91 10.92
N THR A 53 3.08 15.88 9.73
CA THR A 53 3.14 17.00 8.79
C THR A 53 1.76 17.51 8.44
N PRO A 54 1.58 18.83 8.21
CA PRO A 54 0.29 19.40 7.79
C PRO A 54 -0.26 18.75 6.52
N ASP A 55 0.62 18.36 5.60
CA ASP A 55 0.25 17.71 4.35
C ASP A 55 -0.24 16.27 4.58
N TYR A 56 0.29 15.54 5.56
CA TYR A 56 -0.17 14.18 5.90
C TYR A 56 -1.56 14.20 6.56
N ILE A 57 -1.79 15.16 7.43
CA ILE A 57 -3.09 15.38 8.10
C ILE A 57 -4.15 15.85 7.09
N SER A 58 -3.76 16.61 6.04
CA SER A 58 -4.68 17.15 5.04
C SER A 58 -5.20 16.13 4.03
N HIS A 59 -4.71 14.88 4.03
CA HIS A 59 -5.35 13.79 3.27
C HIS A 59 -6.74 13.45 3.82
N THR A 60 -7.11 13.95 5.00
CA THR A 60 -8.45 13.91 5.55
C THR A 60 -9.25 15.14 5.08
N ASP A 61 -10.01 14.99 4.02
CA ASP A 61 -11.28 15.64 3.63
C ASP A 61 -11.45 17.19 3.70
N THR A 62 -10.39 18.02 3.63
CA THR A 62 -10.52 19.49 3.83
C THR A 62 -10.42 20.36 2.57
N ARG A 63 -10.41 19.79 1.36
CA ARG A 63 -10.36 20.60 0.11
C ARG A 63 -11.76 21.03 -0.33
N LYS A 64 -12.05 22.34 -0.27
CA LYS A 64 -13.28 22.96 -0.83
C LYS A 64 -13.09 23.23 -2.34
N GLY A 65 -14.15 23.02 -3.16
CA GLY A 65 -14.18 23.38 -4.58
C GLY A 65 -14.38 22.22 -5.56
N ALA A 66 -14.38 22.52 -6.86
CA ALA A 66 -14.60 21.54 -7.95
C ALA A 66 -13.58 20.36 -7.92
N MET A 67 -12.36 20.63 -7.49
CA MET A 67 -11.31 19.61 -7.30
C MET A 67 -11.72 18.56 -6.24
N ASN A 68 -12.49 18.96 -5.23
CA ASN A 68 -13.02 18.06 -4.21
C ASN A 68 -14.03 17.07 -4.80
N SER A 69 -14.91 17.53 -5.68
CA SER A 69 -15.91 16.67 -6.34
C SER A 69 -15.22 15.58 -7.20
N VAL A 70 -14.17 15.94 -7.94
CA VAL A 70 -13.38 14.98 -8.72
C VAL A 70 -12.70 13.96 -7.82
N TYR A 71 -12.10 14.42 -6.70
CA TYR A 71 -11.47 13.54 -5.72
C TYR A 71 -12.47 12.54 -5.13
N HIS A 72 -13.64 13.00 -4.69
CA HIS A 72 -14.70 12.14 -4.16
C HIS A 72 -15.22 11.14 -5.21
N TRP A 73 -15.36 11.57 -6.46
CA TRP A 73 -15.76 10.67 -7.54
C TRP A 73 -14.73 9.57 -7.79
N VAL A 74 -13.44 9.93 -7.89
CA VAL A 74 -12.35 8.96 -8.07
C VAL A 74 -12.29 8.01 -6.87
N ARG A 75 -12.37 8.51 -5.65
CA ARG A 75 -12.40 7.70 -4.42
C ARG A 75 -13.54 6.69 -4.48
N ASN A 76 -14.77 7.12 -4.73
CA ASN A 76 -15.94 6.26 -4.75
C ASN A 76 -15.85 5.20 -5.88
N TYR A 77 -15.35 5.60 -7.04
CA TYR A 77 -15.08 4.68 -8.14
C TYR A 77 -14.06 3.59 -7.73
N MET A 78 -12.96 3.99 -7.08
CA MET A 78 -11.92 3.06 -6.62
C MET A 78 -12.41 2.15 -5.50
N LEU A 79 -13.19 2.67 -4.53
CA LEU A 79 -13.86 1.85 -3.51
C LEU A 79 -14.76 0.79 -4.15
N GLY A 80 -15.56 1.18 -5.15
CA GLY A 80 -16.39 0.24 -5.91
C GLY A 80 -15.56 -0.84 -6.65
N ARG A 81 -14.41 -0.46 -7.22
CA ARG A 81 -13.49 -1.43 -7.86
C ARG A 81 -12.87 -2.40 -6.86
N LYS A 82 -12.37 -1.88 -5.72
CA LYS A 82 -11.80 -2.68 -4.64
C LYS A 82 -12.83 -3.68 -4.11
N ALA A 83 -14.06 -3.23 -3.83
CA ALA A 83 -15.13 -4.10 -3.35
C ALA A 83 -15.52 -5.19 -4.36
N ARG A 84 -15.62 -4.85 -5.66
CA ARG A 84 -15.87 -5.86 -6.71
C ARG A 84 -14.74 -6.88 -6.81
N LEU A 85 -13.49 -6.44 -6.66
CA LEU A 85 -12.34 -7.33 -6.63
C LEU A 85 -12.46 -8.34 -5.49
N VAL A 86 -12.74 -7.87 -4.27
CA VAL A 86 -12.93 -8.73 -3.09
C VAL A 86 -14.01 -9.78 -3.34
N VAL A 87 -15.20 -9.37 -3.80
CA VAL A 87 -16.32 -10.29 -4.07
C VAL A 87 -15.94 -11.32 -5.14
N ARG A 88 -15.25 -10.90 -6.20
CA ARG A 88 -14.81 -11.79 -7.28
C ARG A 88 -13.81 -12.82 -6.77
N GLU A 89 -12.78 -12.38 -6.06
CA GLU A 89 -11.68 -13.25 -5.62
C GLU A 89 -12.12 -14.18 -4.47
N ALA A 90 -13.01 -13.72 -3.61
CA ALA A 90 -13.58 -14.56 -2.56
C ALA A 90 -14.62 -15.57 -3.09
N HIS A 91 -15.10 -15.41 -4.34
CA HIS A 91 -16.19 -16.19 -4.93
C HIS A 91 -17.47 -16.19 -4.05
N ARG A 92 -17.70 -15.11 -3.31
CA ARG A 92 -18.86 -14.93 -2.42
C ARG A 92 -19.21 -13.46 -2.27
N LYS A 93 -20.48 -13.18 -1.96
CA LYS A 93 -21.00 -11.81 -1.80
C LYS A 93 -20.87 -11.28 -0.37
N GLU A 94 -20.71 -12.18 0.60
CA GLU A 94 -20.60 -11.92 2.04
C GLU A 94 -19.61 -12.89 2.68
N GLY A 95 -19.12 -12.57 3.87
CA GLY A 95 -18.14 -13.37 4.61
C GLY A 95 -17.40 -12.52 5.64
N SER A 96 -16.34 -13.08 6.22
CA SER A 96 -15.47 -12.39 7.18
C SER A 96 -14.31 -11.71 6.46
N LEU A 97 -14.10 -10.41 6.72
CA LEU A 97 -13.05 -9.60 6.13
C LEU A 97 -12.24 -8.87 7.21
N LEU A 98 -10.93 -8.96 7.14
CA LEU A 98 -10.01 -8.11 7.88
C LEU A 98 -9.42 -7.05 6.94
N ASP A 99 -9.63 -5.75 7.25
CA ASP A 99 -8.97 -4.64 6.58
C ASP A 99 -7.84 -4.11 7.47
N LEU A 100 -6.61 -4.52 7.17
CA LEU A 100 -5.42 -4.13 7.91
C LEU A 100 -4.87 -2.81 7.37
N GLY A 101 -4.73 -1.82 8.27
CA GLY A 101 -4.37 -0.45 7.91
C GLY A 101 -5.53 0.26 7.20
N THR A 102 -6.72 0.16 7.79
CA THR A 102 -7.96 0.70 7.18
C THR A 102 -7.97 2.22 7.01
N GLY A 103 -7.00 2.93 7.62
CA GLY A 103 -6.95 4.38 7.63
C GLY A 103 -8.23 4.97 8.25
N THR A 104 -8.86 5.89 7.53
CA THR A 104 -10.11 6.54 7.94
C THR A 104 -11.38 5.69 7.75
N GLY A 105 -11.26 4.41 7.36
CA GLY A 105 -12.36 3.44 7.36
C GLY A 105 -13.28 3.42 6.14
N TYR A 106 -13.04 4.22 5.11
CA TYR A 106 -13.91 4.28 3.92
C TYR A 106 -14.11 2.92 3.23
N PHE A 107 -13.06 2.10 3.13
CA PHE A 107 -13.17 0.79 2.50
C PHE A 107 -13.90 -0.21 3.40
N ALA A 108 -13.59 -0.21 4.69
CA ALA A 108 -14.26 -1.05 5.68
C ALA A 108 -15.78 -0.78 5.72
N ASP A 109 -16.19 0.50 5.79
CA ASP A 109 -17.60 0.91 5.70
C ASP A 109 -18.24 0.45 4.40
N ALA A 110 -17.56 0.64 3.26
CA ALA A 110 -18.08 0.21 1.97
C ALA A 110 -18.29 -1.31 1.87
N MET A 111 -17.51 -2.12 2.58
CA MET A 111 -17.67 -3.57 2.65
C MET A 111 -18.77 -3.97 3.63
N GLN A 112 -18.87 -3.33 4.81
CA GLN A 112 -19.99 -3.56 5.76
C GLN A 112 -21.34 -3.28 5.11
N ARG A 113 -21.49 -2.19 4.37
CA ARG A 113 -22.73 -1.87 3.64
C ARG A 113 -23.09 -2.90 2.56
N ARG A 114 -22.13 -3.76 2.17
CA ARG A 114 -22.34 -4.88 1.23
C ARG A 114 -22.60 -6.22 1.91
N GLY A 115 -22.75 -6.21 3.23
CA GLY A 115 -23.09 -7.43 4.01
C GLY A 115 -21.88 -8.21 4.51
N TRP A 116 -20.64 -7.68 4.38
CA TRP A 116 -19.45 -8.31 4.95
C TRP A 116 -19.35 -8.05 6.45
N GLN A 117 -18.93 -9.06 7.20
CA GLN A 117 -18.50 -8.91 8.58
C GLN A 117 -17.07 -8.40 8.58
N VAL A 118 -16.90 -7.12 8.85
CA VAL A 118 -15.59 -6.45 8.72
C VAL A 118 -15.00 -6.19 10.10
N GLU A 119 -13.81 -6.73 10.30
CA GLU A 119 -12.87 -6.29 11.33
C GLU A 119 -11.88 -5.32 10.68
N ALA A 120 -11.63 -4.19 11.33
CA ALA A 120 -10.73 -3.17 10.83
C ALA A 120 -9.64 -2.87 11.86
N VAL A 121 -8.41 -2.76 11.39
CA VAL A 121 -7.24 -2.49 12.23
C VAL A 121 -6.48 -1.29 11.68
N GLU A 122 -6.14 -0.33 12.57
CA GLU A 122 -5.40 0.87 12.20
C GLU A 122 -4.50 1.33 13.35
N LYS A 123 -3.26 1.73 13.02
CA LYS A 123 -2.27 2.21 13.99
C LYS A 123 -2.62 3.59 14.52
N SER A 124 -3.02 4.52 13.65
CA SER A 124 -3.32 5.92 13.98
C SER A 124 -4.59 6.03 14.82
N ALA A 125 -4.45 6.53 16.06
CA ALA A 125 -5.59 6.80 16.93
C ALA A 125 -6.54 7.86 16.33
N GLN A 126 -5.99 8.86 15.62
CA GLN A 126 -6.78 9.89 14.96
C GLN A 126 -7.62 9.32 13.82
N ALA A 127 -7.03 8.43 13.00
CA ALA A 127 -7.78 7.77 11.93
C ALA A 127 -8.89 6.85 12.48
N ARG A 128 -8.63 6.13 13.59
CA ARG A 128 -9.65 5.34 14.29
C ARG A 128 -10.79 6.20 14.82
N ALA A 129 -10.47 7.35 15.44
CA ALA A 129 -11.48 8.29 15.92
C ALA A 129 -12.37 8.82 14.78
N PHE A 130 -11.74 9.18 13.64
CA PHE A 130 -12.47 9.60 12.44
C PHE A 130 -13.43 8.50 11.94
N ALA A 131 -12.97 7.26 11.84
CA ALA A 131 -13.78 6.12 11.40
C ALA A 131 -14.99 5.88 12.35
N LYS A 132 -14.77 6.04 13.66
CA LYS A 132 -15.85 5.94 14.66
C LYS A 132 -16.88 7.05 14.51
N GLU A 133 -16.44 8.29 14.37
CA GLU A 133 -17.29 9.46 14.25
C GLU A 133 -18.14 9.44 12.97
N HIS A 134 -17.52 9.11 11.83
CA HIS A 134 -18.16 9.27 10.50
C HIS A 134 -18.92 8.02 10.03
N PHE A 135 -18.47 6.83 10.44
CA PHE A 135 -19.02 5.56 9.97
C PHE A 135 -19.53 4.66 11.10
N ASN A 136 -19.38 5.08 12.37
CA ASN A 136 -19.63 4.25 13.55
C ASN A 136 -18.87 2.90 13.53
N LEU A 137 -17.69 2.88 12.87
CA LEU A 137 -16.82 1.71 12.82
C LEU A 137 -16.03 1.57 14.11
N ASP A 138 -15.95 0.34 14.64
CA ASP A 138 -15.08 -0.01 15.76
C ASP A 138 -13.74 -0.52 15.25
N VAL A 139 -12.82 0.44 14.97
CA VAL A 139 -11.50 0.13 14.44
C VAL A 139 -10.53 -0.16 15.58
N LYS A 140 -9.93 -1.33 15.56
CA LYS A 140 -9.00 -1.80 16.59
C LYS A 140 -7.58 -1.28 16.37
N PRO A 141 -6.77 -1.11 17.43
CA PRO A 141 -5.35 -0.81 17.29
C PRO A 141 -4.60 -1.99 16.65
N HIS A 142 -3.44 -1.74 16.03
CA HIS A 142 -2.65 -2.79 15.37
C HIS A 142 -2.24 -3.93 16.31
N THR A 143 -2.11 -3.68 17.60
CA THR A 143 -1.80 -4.70 18.61
C THR A 143 -2.88 -5.78 18.72
N ALA A 144 -4.13 -5.47 18.38
CA ALA A 144 -5.25 -6.41 18.40
C ALA A 144 -5.16 -7.50 17.30
N LEU A 145 -4.20 -7.40 16.38
CA LEU A 145 -4.00 -8.43 15.36
C LEU A 145 -3.69 -9.81 15.97
N LYS A 146 -3.08 -9.83 17.16
CA LYS A 146 -2.74 -11.04 17.91
C LYS A 146 -3.94 -11.69 18.62
N ASP A 147 -5.04 -10.96 18.77
CA ASP A 147 -6.21 -11.40 19.51
C ASP A 147 -7.21 -12.18 18.62
N PHE A 148 -7.02 -12.12 17.30
CA PHE A 148 -7.85 -12.87 16.37
C PHE A 148 -7.48 -14.34 16.34
N ALA A 149 -8.48 -15.21 16.30
CA ALA A 149 -8.26 -16.65 16.20
C ALA A 149 -7.75 -17.05 14.81
N PRO A 150 -6.92 -18.10 14.70
CA PRO A 150 -6.52 -18.65 13.41
C PRO A 150 -7.73 -19.05 12.55
N GLY A 151 -7.65 -18.84 11.24
CA GLY A 151 -8.72 -19.19 10.31
C GLY A 151 -9.99 -18.36 10.42
N SER A 152 -9.92 -17.15 10.99
CA SER A 152 -11.09 -16.29 11.23
C SER A 152 -11.59 -15.54 9.98
N PHE A 153 -10.75 -15.36 8.97
CA PHE A 153 -11.06 -14.47 7.85
C PHE A 153 -11.10 -15.19 6.51
N ASP A 154 -12.16 -14.95 5.75
CA ASP A 154 -12.27 -15.37 4.34
C ASP A 154 -11.44 -14.47 3.43
N VAL A 155 -11.29 -13.19 3.79
CA VAL A 155 -10.50 -12.22 3.05
C VAL A 155 -9.71 -11.34 4.01
N ILE A 156 -8.45 -11.10 3.67
CA ILE A 156 -7.63 -10.06 4.33
C ILE A 156 -7.18 -9.07 3.25
N THR A 157 -7.32 -7.76 3.52
CA THR A 157 -6.91 -6.69 2.61
C THR A 157 -5.87 -5.77 3.24
N LEU A 158 -4.86 -5.39 2.44
CA LEU A 158 -3.86 -4.37 2.75
C LEU A 158 -3.76 -3.41 1.56
N TRP A 159 -4.23 -2.19 1.73
CA TRP A 159 -4.26 -1.16 0.68
C TRP A 159 -3.20 -0.09 0.93
N HIS A 160 -1.99 -0.24 0.42
CA HIS A 160 -0.83 0.62 0.68
C HIS A 160 -0.47 0.64 2.18
N VAL A 161 -0.21 -0.53 2.72
CA VAL A 161 0.10 -0.75 4.14
C VAL A 161 1.35 -1.60 4.29
N MET A 162 1.50 -2.62 3.45
CA MET A 162 2.56 -3.62 3.59
C MET A 162 3.96 -2.99 3.52
N GLU A 163 4.13 -1.95 2.71
CA GLU A 163 5.37 -1.21 2.56
C GLU A 163 5.84 -0.51 3.84
N HIS A 164 4.92 -0.29 4.81
CA HIS A 164 5.19 0.36 6.09
C HIS A 164 5.39 -0.61 7.26
N LEU A 165 5.05 -1.91 7.08
CA LEU A 165 4.96 -2.85 8.20
C LEU A 165 6.32 -3.34 8.67
N GLU A 166 6.57 -3.21 9.95
CA GLU A 166 7.69 -3.81 10.67
C GLU A 166 7.11 -4.63 11.85
N PRO A 167 7.48 -5.89 12.03
CA PRO A 167 8.35 -6.77 11.22
C PRO A 167 7.60 -7.47 10.08
N LEU A 168 8.17 -7.43 8.87
CA LEU A 168 7.51 -7.88 7.65
C LEU A 168 7.22 -9.39 7.63
N ASN A 169 8.20 -10.25 8.00
CA ASN A 169 8.05 -11.71 7.96
C ASN A 169 6.98 -12.19 8.95
N GLU A 170 7.06 -11.73 10.20
CA GLU A 170 6.12 -12.11 11.27
C GLU A 170 4.68 -11.69 10.93
N THR A 171 4.52 -10.51 10.29
CA THR A 171 3.22 -10.08 9.83
C THR A 171 2.64 -11.06 8.80
N TRP A 172 3.43 -11.51 7.81
CA TRP A 172 2.93 -12.46 6.81
C TRP A 172 2.59 -13.83 7.39
N GLU A 173 3.35 -14.30 8.36
CA GLU A 173 3.03 -15.52 9.12
C GLU A 173 1.70 -15.37 9.86
N THR A 174 1.49 -14.22 10.49
CA THR A 174 0.22 -13.89 11.15
C THR A 174 -0.93 -13.88 10.15
N LEU A 175 -0.80 -13.17 9.02
CA LEU A 175 -1.84 -13.11 7.99
C LEU A 175 -2.15 -14.51 7.42
N HIS A 176 -1.13 -15.35 7.24
CA HIS A 176 -1.32 -16.73 6.81
C HIS A 176 -2.14 -17.53 7.84
N SER A 177 -1.81 -17.39 9.12
CA SER A 177 -2.55 -18.06 10.21
C SER A 177 -4.01 -17.59 10.28
N LEU A 178 -4.28 -16.29 10.14
CA LEU A 178 -5.60 -15.70 10.27
C LEU A 178 -6.57 -16.03 9.13
N LEU A 179 -6.06 -16.35 7.94
CA LEU A 179 -6.90 -16.75 6.81
C LEU A 179 -7.47 -18.15 6.98
N THR A 180 -8.72 -18.33 6.52
CA THR A 180 -9.29 -19.68 6.29
C THR A 180 -8.48 -20.42 5.23
N GLU A 181 -8.62 -21.75 5.13
CA GLU A 181 -7.90 -22.56 4.13
C GLU A 181 -8.18 -22.13 2.68
N LYS A 182 -9.39 -21.66 2.40
CA LYS A 182 -9.79 -21.12 1.10
C LYS A 182 -9.74 -19.60 1.03
N GLY A 183 -9.15 -18.97 2.06
CA GLY A 183 -9.09 -17.53 2.20
C GLY A 183 -8.22 -16.86 1.16
N VAL A 184 -8.44 -15.57 0.99
CA VAL A 184 -7.76 -14.72 0.00
C VAL A 184 -7.09 -13.54 0.68
N LEU A 185 -5.79 -13.37 0.44
CA LEU A 185 -5.03 -12.19 0.82
C LEU A 185 -4.89 -11.26 -0.38
N ILE A 186 -5.35 -10.00 -0.24
CA ILE A 186 -5.27 -8.97 -1.28
C ILE A 186 -4.36 -7.85 -0.79
N VAL A 187 -3.26 -7.63 -1.49
CA VAL A 187 -2.23 -6.64 -1.12
C VAL A 187 -2.02 -5.65 -2.26
N ALA A 188 -2.17 -4.37 -1.99
CA ALA A 188 -1.80 -3.31 -2.91
C ALA A 188 -0.56 -2.58 -2.40
N VAL A 189 0.46 -2.45 -3.24
CA VAL A 189 1.72 -1.75 -2.93
C VAL A 189 2.25 -0.98 -4.15
N PRO A 190 3.06 0.06 -3.93
CA PRO A 190 3.84 0.70 -4.99
C PRO A 190 4.78 -0.30 -5.66
N ASN A 191 5.03 -0.10 -6.95
CA ASN A 191 5.87 -0.96 -7.76
C ASN A 191 7.15 -0.22 -8.17
N CYS A 192 8.26 -0.47 -7.50
CA CYS A 192 9.52 0.20 -7.78
C CYS A 192 10.16 -0.18 -9.13
N SER A 193 9.55 -1.11 -9.90
CA SER A 193 9.94 -1.43 -11.29
C SER A 193 9.03 -0.78 -12.34
N SER A 194 8.10 0.10 -11.93
CA SER A 194 7.16 0.80 -12.80
C SER A 194 7.86 1.74 -13.79
N PHE A 195 7.09 2.23 -14.77
CA PHE A 195 7.58 3.19 -15.74
C PHE A 195 8.01 4.51 -15.09
N ASP A 196 7.17 5.06 -14.23
CA ASP A 196 7.40 6.31 -13.52
C ASP A 196 8.54 6.19 -12.48
N ALA A 197 8.64 5.07 -11.75
CA ALA A 197 9.77 4.82 -10.86
C ALA A 197 11.11 4.85 -11.61
N LYS A 198 11.18 4.21 -12.78
CA LYS A 198 12.39 4.23 -13.63
C LYS A 198 12.71 5.61 -14.18
N LYS A 199 11.67 6.36 -14.57
CA LYS A 199 11.83 7.71 -15.12
C LYS A 199 12.34 8.70 -14.08
N TYR A 200 11.80 8.65 -12.86
CA TYR A 200 12.10 9.62 -11.82
C TYR A 200 13.30 9.24 -10.93
N GLY A 201 13.69 7.97 -10.94
CA GLY A 201 14.80 7.49 -10.11
C GLY A 201 14.61 7.82 -8.63
N ALA A 202 15.63 8.35 -7.98
CA ALA A 202 15.59 8.67 -6.54
C ALA A 202 14.52 9.70 -6.11
N TYR A 203 13.99 10.47 -7.07
CA TYR A 203 12.92 11.45 -6.80
C TYR A 203 11.51 10.85 -6.80
N TRP A 204 11.36 9.59 -7.21
CA TRP A 204 10.04 8.95 -7.28
C TRP A 204 9.32 9.01 -5.94
N ALA A 205 8.18 9.71 -5.88
CA ALA A 205 7.49 10.02 -4.64
C ALA A 205 7.04 8.78 -3.86
N ALA A 206 6.81 7.65 -4.55
CA ALA A 206 6.40 6.44 -3.86
C ALA A 206 7.55 5.64 -3.23
N TYR A 207 8.80 6.14 -3.27
CA TYR A 207 9.81 5.67 -2.32
C TYR A 207 9.53 6.13 -0.89
N ASP A 208 8.95 7.30 -0.73
CA ASP A 208 8.40 7.85 0.52
C ASP A 208 9.22 7.50 1.79
N VAL A 209 10.54 7.69 1.70
CA VAL A 209 11.46 7.41 2.81
C VAL A 209 11.28 8.40 3.96
N PRO A 210 11.43 7.98 5.23
CA PRO A 210 11.65 6.62 5.72
C PRO A 210 10.36 5.84 6.01
N ARG A 211 9.18 6.34 5.64
CA ARG A 211 7.87 5.72 5.92
C ARG A 211 7.68 4.41 5.16
N HIS A 212 8.12 4.34 3.89
CA HIS A 212 8.18 3.10 3.13
C HIS A 212 9.49 2.37 3.40
N LEU A 213 9.40 1.23 4.05
CA LEU A 213 10.53 0.37 4.39
C LEU A 213 10.86 -0.60 3.25
N TRP A 214 9.83 -1.08 2.54
CA TRP A 214 9.90 -2.18 1.59
C TRP A 214 9.43 -1.75 0.20
N HIS A 215 10.30 -1.94 -0.81
CA HIS A 215 10.02 -1.52 -2.18
C HIS A 215 9.91 -2.74 -3.09
N PHE A 216 8.67 -3.14 -3.35
CA PHE A 216 8.39 -4.37 -4.08
C PHE A 216 8.41 -4.19 -5.60
N THR A 217 8.81 -5.26 -6.26
CA THR A 217 8.51 -5.53 -7.68
C THR A 217 7.54 -6.71 -7.75
N PRO A 218 6.87 -6.95 -8.90
CA PRO A 218 6.03 -8.14 -9.06
C PRO A 218 6.75 -9.45 -8.78
N GLY A 219 8.05 -9.54 -9.10
CA GLY A 219 8.86 -10.74 -8.84
C GLY A 219 9.18 -10.91 -7.36
N THR A 220 9.60 -9.83 -6.69
CA THR A 220 10.02 -9.93 -5.27
C THR A 220 8.86 -10.16 -4.32
N ILE A 221 7.67 -9.59 -4.58
CA ILE A 221 6.48 -9.85 -3.76
C ILE A 221 5.94 -11.27 -3.99
N GLN A 222 6.04 -11.80 -5.22
CA GLN A 222 5.70 -13.20 -5.51
C GLN A 222 6.62 -14.16 -4.77
N GLN A 223 7.93 -13.92 -4.82
CA GLN A 223 8.91 -14.72 -4.09
C GLN A 223 8.67 -14.68 -2.58
N PHE A 224 8.37 -13.48 -2.05
CA PHE A 224 8.07 -13.28 -0.65
C PHE A 224 6.81 -14.03 -0.21
N GLY A 225 5.72 -13.92 -0.98
CA GLY A 225 4.50 -14.68 -0.73
C GLY A 225 4.74 -16.20 -0.75
N SER A 226 5.51 -16.69 -1.71
CA SER A 226 5.84 -18.12 -1.81
C SER A 226 6.63 -18.63 -0.62
N LYS A 227 7.52 -17.81 -0.06
CA LYS A 227 8.29 -18.11 1.18
C LYS A 227 7.35 -18.30 2.37
N HIS A 228 6.25 -17.55 2.43
CA HIS A 228 5.28 -17.57 3.53
C HIS A 228 4.05 -18.45 3.25
N GLY A 229 4.17 -19.45 2.40
CA GLY A 229 3.10 -20.42 2.16
C GLY A 229 1.95 -19.93 1.29
N PHE A 230 2.17 -18.88 0.48
CA PHE A 230 1.18 -18.36 -0.44
C PHE A 230 1.54 -18.65 -1.91
N ILE A 231 0.51 -18.77 -2.74
CA ILE A 231 0.61 -18.76 -4.19
C ILE A 231 -0.03 -17.47 -4.69
N MET A 232 0.67 -16.71 -5.53
CA MET A 232 0.09 -15.56 -6.23
C MET A 232 -0.87 -16.06 -7.30
N ALA A 233 -2.18 -15.85 -7.11
CA ALA A 233 -3.23 -16.24 -8.03
C ALA A 233 -3.41 -15.21 -9.15
N GLU A 234 -3.49 -13.93 -8.80
CA GLU A 234 -3.72 -12.86 -9.77
C GLU A 234 -2.96 -11.58 -9.41
N ARG A 235 -2.85 -10.68 -10.39
CA ARG A 235 -2.28 -9.33 -10.24
C ARG A 235 -3.01 -8.34 -11.12
N HIS A 236 -3.31 -7.16 -10.56
CA HIS A 236 -4.06 -6.12 -11.23
C HIS A 236 -3.34 -4.77 -11.13
N PRO A 237 -3.31 -3.96 -12.21
CA PRO A 237 -2.77 -2.61 -12.16
C PRO A 237 -3.71 -1.67 -11.41
N MET A 238 -3.14 -0.65 -10.75
CA MET A 238 -3.86 0.49 -10.21
C MET A 238 -3.69 1.70 -11.13
N PRO A 239 -4.65 1.98 -12.02
CA PRO A 239 -4.41 2.88 -13.16
C PRO A 239 -4.27 4.35 -12.79
N PHE A 240 -4.82 4.79 -11.64
CA PHE A 240 -4.83 6.22 -11.27
C PHE A 240 -3.63 6.64 -10.43
N ASP A 241 -2.95 5.71 -9.79
CA ASP A 241 -1.81 6.00 -8.91
C ASP A 241 -0.67 6.69 -9.66
N ALA A 242 -0.45 6.32 -10.92
CA ALA A 242 0.57 6.93 -11.76
C ALA A 242 0.42 8.46 -11.88
N PHE A 243 -0.81 8.97 -11.97
CA PHE A 243 -1.07 10.42 -12.04
C PHE A 243 -0.74 11.11 -10.73
N TYR A 244 -1.22 10.56 -9.62
CA TYR A 244 -0.98 11.11 -8.29
C TYR A 244 0.51 11.10 -7.94
N VAL A 245 1.17 9.95 -8.09
CA VAL A 245 2.58 9.78 -7.77
C VAL A 245 3.45 10.67 -8.67
N SER A 246 3.12 10.79 -9.96
CA SER A 246 3.88 11.67 -10.86
C SER A 246 3.71 13.15 -10.50
N MET A 247 2.51 13.61 -10.17
CA MET A 247 2.29 15.01 -9.74
C MET A 247 3.05 15.31 -8.44
N LEU A 248 3.04 14.38 -7.48
CA LEU A 248 3.78 14.53 -6.23
C LEU A 248 5.29 14.54 -6.47
N THR A 249 5.80 13.68 -7.35
CA THR A 249 7.22 13.65 -7.74
C THR A 249 7.67 14.96 -8.38
N GLU A 250 6.88 15.54 -9.29
CA GLU A 250 7.19 16.82 -9.91
C GLU A 250 7.19 17.96 -8.87
N LYS A 251 6.33 17.89 -7.84
CA LYS A 251 6.34 18.82 -6.69
C LYS A 251 7.66 18.68 -5.90
N HIS A 252 8.12 17.46 -5.64
CA HIS A 252 9.39 17.19 -4.96
C HIS A 252 10.60 17.73 -5.74
N MET A 253 10.57 17.62 -7.07
CA MET A 253 11.61 18.15 -7.93
C MET A 253 11.57 19.67 -8.09
N ARG A 254 10.57 20.34 -7.48
CA ARG A 254 10.37 21.81 -7.55
C ARG A 254 10.30 22.36 -8.99
N HIS A 255 9.80 21.54 -9.91
CA HIS A 255 9.63 21.97 -11.29
C HIS A 255 8.50 22.99 -11.43
N SER A 256 8.62 23.90 -12.40
CA SER A 256 7.48 24.73 -12.86
C SER A 256 6.43 23.84 -13.54
N CYS A 257 5.16 24.24 -13.48
CA CYS A 257 4.06 23.50 -14.11
C CYS A 257 3.92 22.03 -13.66
N THR A 258 4.12 21.76 -12.37
CA THR A 258 4.07 20.41 -11.76
C THR A 258 2.84 19.60 -12.16
N PHE A 259 1.66 20.24 -12.21
CA PHE A 259 0.42 19.59 -12.63
C PHE A 259 0.51 19.05 -14.05
N LEU A 260 0.91 19.89 -15.03
CA LEU A 260 0.98 19.48 -16.43
C LEU A 260 2.02 18.39 -16.66
N ARG A 261 3.22 18.54 -16.08
CA ARG A 261 4.29 17.54 -16.18
C ARG A 261 3.91 16.21 -15.54
N GLY A 262 3.28 16.26 -14.36
CA GLY A 262 2.77 15.08 -13.66
C GLY A 262 1.68 14.38 -14.47
N MET A 263 0.76 15.12 -15.08
CA MET A 263 -0.27 14.58 -15.96
C MET A 263 0.32 13.90 -17.20
N VAL A 264 1.31 14.53 -17.86
CA VAL A 264 2.01 13.92 -19.02
C VAL A 264 2.70 12.62 -18.61
N THR A 265 3.46 12.63 -17.53
CA THR A 265 4.15 11.41 -17.07
C THR A 265 3.17 10.34 -16.60
N GLY A 266 2.13 10.72 -15.85
CA GLY A 266 1.06 9.81 -15.44
C GLY A 266 0.37 9.15 -16.63
N THR A 267 0.09 9.90 -17.69
CA THR A 267 -0.48 9.38 -18.95
C THR A 267 0.46 8.38 -19.62
N LEU A 268 1.75 8.69 -19.74
CA LEU A 268 2.75 7.78 -20.32
C LEU A 268 2.89 6.50 -19.49
N ALA A 269 2.89 6.62 -18.17
CA ALA A 269 2.92 5.47 -17.25
C ALA A 269 1.66 4.61 -17.38
N TRP A 270 0.49 5.26 -17.49
CA TRP A 270 -0.78 4.58 -17.71
C TRP A 270 -0.79 3.80 -19.02
N PHE A 271 -0.37 4.42 -20.15
CA PHE A 271 -0.23 3.72 -21.44
C PHE A 271 0.79 2.58 -21.36
N SER A 272 1.93 2.80 -20.68
CA SER A 272 2.93 1.73 -20.47
C SER A 272 2.34 0.53 -19.73
N ALA A 273 1.45 0.77 -18.76
CA ALA A 273 0.75 -0.26 -18.01
C ALA A 273 -0.33 -0.99 -18.85
N LEU A 274 -0.94 -0.33 -19.83
CA LEU A 274 -1.85 -1.00 -20.79
C LEU A 274 -1.11 -2.01 -21.67
N VAL A 275 0.13 -1.69 -22.08
CA VAL A 275 0.97 -2.60 -22.87
C VAL A 275 1.50 -3.74 -22.00
N LYS A 276 1.94 -3.44 -20.79
CA LYS A 276 2.48 -4.42 -19.82
C LYS A 276 2.06 -4.05 -18.41
N LYS A 277 1.13 -4.82 -17.85
CA LYS A 277 0.50 -4.55 -16.53
C LYS A 277 1.53 -4.33 -15.42
N GLU A 278 2.64 -5.06 -15.46
CA GLU A 278 3.74 -4.97 -14.49
C GLU A 278 4.50 -3.62 -14.50
N ARG A 279 4.19 -2.73 -15.43
CA ARG A 279 4.75 -1.37 -15.48
C ARG A 279 3.86 -0.33 -14.77
N SER A 280 2.75 -0.77 -14.16
CA SER A 280 1.89 0.12 -13.37
C SER A 280 2.62 0.66 -12.13
N SER A 281 2.36 1.91 -11.78
CA SER A 281 2.93 2.61 -10.62
C SER A 281 2.66 1.88 -9.31
N SER A 282 1.43 1.41 -9.13
CA SER A 282 1.04 0.50 -8.04
C SER A 282 0.34 -0.73 -8.60
N MET A 283 0.44 -1.82 -7.85
CA MET A 283 -0.15 -3.11 -8.23
C MET A 283 -0.93 -3.70 -7.07
N ILE A 284 -2.01 -4.40 -7.40
CA ILE A 284 -2.75 -5.26 -6.48
C ILE A 284 -2.35 -6.70 -6.77
N TYR A 285 -2.03 -7.44 -5.73
CA TYR A 285 -1.67 -8.85 -5.76
C TYR A 285 -2.68 -9.66 -4.96
N VAL A 286 -3.12 -10.75 -5.53
CA VAL A 286 -4.07 -11.70 -4.93
C VAL A 286 -3.32 -12.97 -4.61
N PHE A 287 -3.33 -13.34 -3.34
CA PHE A 287 -2.67 -14.54 -2.84
C PHE A 287 -3.68 -15.53 -2.25
N ARG A 288 -3.38 -16.81 -2.38
CA ARG A 288 -4.10 -17.91 -1.74
C ARG A 288 -3.11 -18.79 -0.99
N LYS A 289 -3.56 -19.45 0.08
CA LYS A 289 -2.71 -20.43 0.75
C LYS A 289 -2.27 -21.51 -0.24
N LYS A 290 -1.04 -21.94 -0.06
CA LYS A 290 -0.52 -23.12 -0.75
C LYS A 290 -1.13 -24.35 -0.06
N GLY A 291 -1.92 -25.11 -0.79
CA GLY A 291 -2.49 -26.36 -0.30
C GLY A 291 -1.42 -27.43 -0.05
#